data_e037b9b405b10f99348d46d707018887
#
_entry.id   e037b9b405b10f99348d46d707018887
#
_cell.length_a   1.000
_cell.length_b   1.000
_cell.length_c   1.000
_cell.angle_alpha   90.00
_cell.angle_beta   90.00
_cell.angle_gamma   90.00
#
_symmetry.space_group_name_H-M   'P 1'
#
loop_
_entity.id
_entity.type
_entity.pdbx_description
1 polymer ?
#
loop_
_entity_poly.entity_id
_entity_poly.type
_entity_poly.pdbx_seq_one_letter_code
_entity_poly.pdbx_strand_id
1 'polypeptide(L)'
;MQLFHTILAGFLRRNPTFSGLCGVLLVAITLIGSPARGADEPAPAAGLAVAPSAADAPKDVAPAEAPRPPGGAAVEMPQSPPMTPVPIGYIREVLDHPRPSSRMDIEPDDAGIAGAKMALDENNAGGQFTGDLYSLDAKTVASPNAAVEALQKFYDSGHHFIIVDASTDTLLKLSDWAKGKDILLFNIRATDVSLRQENCRANVMHVVPDRYMLADALAQYLVIEKWTNWLLVHGTTPGDLAYVEAIRRAAGRFGANIVDQREYKDVSGGRRDDVGVIPPGKQASADEAFAAEPEYQVIIVADEDQLFGPYMPYRGGSEPRPVAGTTGLVATTWSPGHEKWGATQANNHFQKDYKRLMLPIDYQGYVAARTVGEAVTRNQGADFAMVAAFVHGDELQLAPFKGIKQQYRPWDRQLRQPLLIATDKVPVSMSPQRGFPHASHADIDMDTLGIDEPESKCKM
;
A
#
# COMPACT_ATOMS: atom_id res chain seq x y z
N MET A 1 52.13 12.58 -21.14
CA MET A 1 51.84 12.55 -22.58
C MET A 1 52.62 11.45 -23.27
N GLN A 2 52.93 10.32 -22.60
CA GLN A 2 53.70 9.18 -23.14
C GLN A 2 53.03 7.82 -22.92
N LEU A 3 51.82 7.78 -22.37
CA LEU A 3 51.10 6.50 -22.10
C LEU A 3 49.98 6.17 -23.07
N PHE A 4 49.71 7.05 -24.03
CA PHE A 4 48.60 6.89 -25.02
C PHE A 4 49.02 6.31 -26.37
N HIS A 5 50.35 6.12 -26.61
CA HIS A 5 50.85 5.63 -27.91
C HIS A 5 51.07 4.11 -28.00
N THR A 6 50.94 3.37 -26.88
CA THR A 6 51.26 1.94 -26.88
C THR A 6 50.02 1.03 -27.02
N ILE A 7 48.81 1.55 -26.90
CA ILE A 7 47.58 0.72 -27.00
C ILE A 7 46.97 0.67 -28.42
N LEU A 8 47.34 1.61 -29.31
CA LEU A 8 46.78 1.64 -30.67
C LEU A 8 47.54 0.75 -31.68
N ALA A 9 48.72 0.23 -31.35
CA ALA A 9 49.51 -0.61 -32.27
C ALA A 9 49.20 -2.12 -32.18
N GLY A 10 48.37 -2.57 -31.24
CA GLY A 10 48.02 -3.98 -31.02
C GLY A 10 46.79 -4.49 -31.77
N PHE A 11 45.96 -3.61 -32.32
CA PHE A 11 44.66 -4.00 -32.85
C PHE A 11 44.55 -4.15 -34.39
N LEU A 12 45.65 -3.89 -35.13
CA LEU A 12 45.65 -3.88 -36.60
C LEU A 12 46.35 -5.08 -37.25
N ARG A 13 46.58 -6.21 -36.53
CA ARG A 13 47.27 -7.41 -37.08
C ARG A 13 46.45 -8.69 -37.07
N ARG A 14 45.15 -8.67 -37.25
CA ARG A 14 44.37 -9.89 -37.58
C ARG A 14 43.04 -9.52 -38.24
N ASN A 15 43.10 -9.32 -39.57
CA ASN A 15 42.12 -9.81 -40.55
C ASN A 15 42.33 -9.13 -41.91
N PRO A 16 42.81 -9.80 -42.93
CA PRO A 16 42.79 -9.30 -44.28
C PRO A 16 41.59 -9.90 -45.01
N THR A 17 40.54 -9.11 -45.21
CA THR A 17 39.62 -9.18 -46.33
C THR A 17 38.42 -8.26 -46.04
N PHE A 18 38.51 -7.07 -46.55
CA PHE A 18 37.41 -6.33 -47.18
C PHE A 18 37.96 -5.06 -47.81
N SER A 19 38.17 -5.14 -49.10
CA SER A 19 38.51 -4.05 -50.00
C SER A 19 37.20 -3.35 -50.40
N GLY A 20 37.09 -2.06 -50.24
CA GLY A 20 36.06 -1.31 -50.91
C GLY A 20 35.61 -0.03 -50.22
N LEU A 21 35.96 1.07 -50.87
CA LEU A 21 35.43 2.45 -50.77
C LEU A 21 35.65 3.23 -49.46
N CYS A 22 36.74 3.97 -49.49
CA CYS A 22 37.01 5.13 -48.64
C CYS A 22 36.24 6.36 -49.15
N GLY A 23 35.29 6.85 -48.42
CA GLY A 23 34.69 8.17 -48.56
C GLY A 23 35.10 9.03 -47.36
N VAL A 24 36.08 9.93 -47.58
CA VAL A 24 36.54 10.86 -46.56
C VAL A 24 35.52 11.97 -46.41
N LEU A 25 34.85 12.07 -45.27
CA LEU A 25 34.06 13.25 -44.90
C LEU A 25 34.83 14.04 -43.84
N LEU A 26 35.49 15.08 -44.27
CA LEU A 26 36.11 16.11 -43.43
C LEU A 26 35.00 17.01 -42.87
N VAL A 27 34.68 16.91 -41.59
CA VAL A 27 33.84 17.89 -40.91
C VAL A 27 34.77 18.91 -40.25
N ALA A 28 34.80 20.12 -40.82
CA ALA A 28 35.46 21.27 -40.24
C ALA A 28 34.58 21.81 -39.06
N ILE A 29 35.11 21.75 -37.87
CA ILE A 29 34.50 22.41 -36.70
C ILE A 29 35.03 23.85 -36.67
N THR A 30 34.18 24.79 -37.09
CA THR A 30 34.38 26.22 -36.88
C THR A 30 33.99 26.58 -35.46
N LEU A 31 34.97 26.95 -34.66
CA LEU A 31 34.79 27.60 -33.35
C LEU A 31 34.29 29.02 -33.57
N ILE A 32 33.01 29.27 -33.35
CA ILE A 32 32.45 30.61 -33.22
C ILE A 32 32.52 31.02 -31.75
N GLY A 33 33.44 31.90 -31.43
CA GLY A 33 33.53 32.53 -30.13
C GLY A 33 32.35 33.50 -29.92
N SER A 34 31.56 33.29 -28.88
CA SER A 34 30.59 34.26 -28.40
C SER A 34 31.21 35.13 -27.31
N PRO A 35 30.97 36.44 -27.30
CA PRO A 35 31.52 37.32 -26.28
C PRO A 35 30.81 37.16 -24.95
N ALA A 36 31.57 37.17 -23.88
CA ALA A 36 31.09 37.21 -22.51
C ALA A 36 30.23 38.47 -22.30
N ARG A 37 28.96 38.27 -21.94
CA ARG A 37 28.10 39.32 -21.40
C ARG A 37 28.19 39.30 -19.89
N GLY A 38 28.37 40.51 -19.34
CA GLY A 38 28.61 40.75 -17.94
C GLY A 38 27.52 40.28 -16.99
N ALA A 39 27.96 40.06 -15.78
CA ALA A 39 27.13 39.70 -14.63
C ALA A 39 26.03 40.73 -14.40
N ASP A 40 24.78 40.33 -14.46
CA ASP A 40 23.65 41.13 -14.01
C ASP A 40 23.58 41.09 -12.47
N GLU A 41 23.57 42.26 -11.91
CA GLU A 41 23.40 42.63 -10.53
C GLU A 41 22.05 42.10 -10.01
N PRO A 42 21.93 41.55 -8.78
CA PRO A 42 20.64 41.11 -8.26
C PRO A 42 19.76 42.33 -7.96
N ALA A 43 18.52 42.28 -8.42
CA ALA A 43 17.47 43.24 -8.13
C ALA A 43 17.24 43.39 -6.63
N PRO A 44 16.97 44.63 -6.13
CA PRO A 44 16.75 44.84 -4.70
C PRO A 44 15.48 44.19 -4.24
N ALA A 45 15.58 43.51 -3.08
CA ALA A 45 14.47 42.90 -2.38
C ALA A 45 13.35 43.93 -2.10
N ALA A 46 12.14 43.62 -2.54
CA ALA A 46 10.94 44.39 -2.21
C ALA A 46 10.77 44.43 -0.69
N GLY A 47 10.82 45.62 -0.14
CA GLY A 47 10.68 45.88 1.28
C GLY A 47 9.34 45.42 1.80
N LEU A 48 9.37 44.65 2.90
CA LEU A 48 8.24 44.34 3.72
C LEU A 48 7.62 45.66 4.21
N ALA A 49 6.42 45.97 3.74
CA ALA A 49 5.62 47.07 4.28
C ALA A 49 5.23 46.72 5.72
N VAL A 50 5.81 47.50 6.65
CA VAL A 50 5.42 47.50 8.06
C VAL A 50 4.01 48.05 8.14
N ALA A 51 3.07 47.29 8.69
CA ALA A 51 1.73 47.74 8.99
C ALA A 51 1.80 48.87 10.03
N PRO A 52 1.06 49.99 9.87
CA PRO A 52 1.04 51.07 10.86
C PRO A 52 0.41 50.60 12.16
N SER A 53 1.06 51.02 13.26
CA SER A 53 0.62 50.92 14.65
C SER A 53 -0.80 51.50 14.83
N ALA A 54 -1.65 50.72 15.52
CA ALA A 54 -2.98 51.14 15.94
C ALA A 54 -2.91 52.18 17.06
N ALA A 55 -2.80 53.46 16.67
CA ALA A 55 -3.01 54.59 17.55
C ALA A 55 -3.50 55.75 16.69
N ASP A 56 -4.80 55.80 16.47
CA ASP A 56 -5.65 56.98 16.20
C ASP A 56 -6.96 56.49 15.54
N ALA A 57 -7.88 55.95 16.33
CA ALA A 57 -9.27 55.79 15.95
C ALA A 57 -10.08 56.92 16.58
N PRO A 58 -10.83 57.71 15.83
CA PRO A 58 -11.76 58.68 16.39
C PRO A 58 -12.89 57.93 17.11
N LYS A 59 -13.16 58.39 18.36
CA LYS A 59 -14.29 57.96 19.17
C LYS A 59 -15.58 58.54 18.62
N ASP A 60 -16.64 57.72 18.73
CA ASP A 60 -18.05 58.08 18.76
C ASP A 60 -18.69 58.61 17.47
N VAL A 61 -19.16 57.65 16.63
CA VAL A 61 -20.45 57.80 15.97
C VAL A 61 -21.22 56.48 16.15
N ALA A 62 -22.31 56.53 16.90
CA ALA A 62 -23.23 55.42 17.01
C ALA A 62 -23.84 55.08 15.63
N PRO A 63 -23.91 53.78 15.22
CA PRO A 63 -24.60 53.43 13.99
C PRO A 63 -26.09 53.70 14.15
N ALA A 64 -26.69 54.46 13.24
CA ALA A 64 -28.11 54.65 13.14
C ALA A 64 -28.77 53.26 12.92
N GLU A 65 -29.71 52.94 13.78
CA GLU A 65 -30.53 51.73 13.74
C GLU A 65 -31.35 51.72 12.41
N ALA A 66 -31.03 50.80 11.50
CA ALA A 66 -31.82 50.61 10.30
C ALA A 66 -33.23 50.10 10.67
N PRO A 67 -34.28 50.59 10.03
CA PRO A 67 -35.62 50.17 10.36
C PRO A 67 -35.84 48.69 10.13
N ARG A 68 -36.28 47.96 11.17
CA ARG A 68 -36.69 46.54 11.03
C ARG A 68 -37.86 46.43 10.09
N PRO A 69 -37.82 45.50 9.13
CA PRO A 69 -38.98 45.22 8.31
C PRO A 69 -40.10 44.62 9.19
N PRO A 70 -41.37 44.95 8.92
CA PRO A 70 -42.52 44.46 9.69
C PRO A 70 -42.65 42.95 9.53
N GLY A 71 -42.80 42.24 10.65
CA GLY A 71 -43.20 40.87 10.88
C GLY A 71 -43.26 39.93 9.66
N GLY A 72 -42.10 39.42 9.24
CA GLY A 72 -42.05 38.24 8.43
C GLY A 72 -42.40 37.01 9.28
N ALA A 73 -43.40 36.24 8.85
CA ALA A 73 -43.70 34.93 9.41
C ALA A 73 -42.38 34.15 9.59
N ALA A 74 -42.19 33.51 10.75
CA ALA A 74 -41.07 32.62 10.96
C ALA A 74 -41.04 31.62 9.80
N VAL A 75 -40.02 31.73 8.94
CA VAL A 75 -39.77 30.70 7.93
C VAL A 75 -39.41 29.48 8.77
N GLU A 76 -40.34 28.54 8.87
CA GLU A 76 -40.03 27.21 9.40
C GLU A 76 -38.85 26.68 8.60
N MET A 77 -37.71 26.59 9.22
CA MET A 77 -36.56 25.93 8.59
C MET A 77 -37.01 24.51 8.22
N PRO A 78 -36.82 24.06 7.00
CA PRO A 78 -37.18 22.71 6.62
C PRO A 78 -36.50 21.74 7.61
N GLN A 79 -37.31 20.92 8.27
CA GLN A 79 -36.80 19.86 9.13
C GLN A 79 -35.87 19.02 8.30
N SER A 80 -34.64 18.82 8.77
CA SER A 80 -33.69 17.92 8.11
C SER A 80 -34.37 16.58 7.91
N PRO A 81 -34.27 15.97 6.72
CA PRO A 81 -34.88 14.68 6.46
C PRO A 81 -34.41 13.66 7.51
N PRO A 82 -35.23 12.68 7.91
CA PRO A 82 -34.83 11.66 8.84
C PRO A 82 -33.59 10.95 8.30
N MET A 83 -32.52 10.90 9.10
CA MET A 83 -31.27 10.24 8.71
C MET A 83 -31.45 8.72 8.70
N THR A 84 -31.04 8.06 7.61
CA THR A 84 -31.02 6.60 7.48
C THR A 84 -29.75 6.04 8.15
N PRO A 85 -29.88 5.20 9.18
CA PRO A 85 -28.70 4.61 9.82
C PRO A 85 -28.02 3.57 8.91
N VAL A 86 -26.70 3.64 8.82
CA VAL A 86 -25.84 2.67 8.11
C VAL A 86 -24.81 2.13 9.09
N PRO A 87 -25.19 1.15 9.93
CA PRO A 87 -24.28 0.57 10.90
C PRO A 87 -23.28 -0.39 10.21
N ILE A 88 -21.98 -0.18 10.49
CA ILE A 88 -20.89 -1.03 10.02
C ILE A 88 -20.29 -1.75 11.22
N GLY A 89 -20.19 -3.08 11.14
CA GLY A 89 -19.50 -3.87 12.14
C GLY A 89 -18.00 -3.96 11.84
N TYR A 90 -17.18 -4.06 12.91
CA TYR A 90 -15.76 -4.35 12.80
C TYR A 90 -15.41 -5.49 13.76
N ILE A 91 -14.89 -6.59 13.23
CA ILE A 91 -14.42 -7.73 14.01
C ILE A 91 -12.91 -7.79 13.92
N ARG A 92 -12.22 -7.65 15.05
CA ARG A 92 -10.78 -7.83 15.18
C ARG A 92 -10.47 -9.08 16.00
N GLU A 93 -9.72 -9.99 15.41
CA GLU A 93 -9.18 -11.16 16.11
C GLU A 93 -7.82 -10.82 16.73
N VAL A 94 -7.63 -11.18 17.99
CA VAL A 94 -6.31 -11.13 18.63
C VAL A 94 -5.50 -12.31 18.09
N LEU A 95 -4.55 -12.02 17.22
CA LEU A 95 -3.69 -13.03 16.64
C LEU A 95 -2.49 -13.30 17.57
N ASP A 96 -2.13 -14.56 17.70
CA ASP A 96 -0.93 -14.97 18.43
C ASP A 96 0.28 -14.82 17.49
N HIS A 97 0.91 -13.67 17.54
CA HIS A 97 2.14 -13.39 16.80
C HIS A 97 3.33 -13.33 17.75
N PRO A 98 4.52 -13.80 17.31
CA PRO A 98 5.74 -13.52 18.02
C PRO A 98 5.88 -12.03 18.26
N ARG A 99 6.45 -11.65 19.41
CA ARG A 99 6.73 -10.22 19.65
C ARG A 99 7.66 -9.70 18.56
N PRO A 100 7.32 -8.58 17.90
CA PRO A 100 8.19 -7.98 16.91
C PRO A 100 9.52 -7.60 17.56
N SER A 101 10.58 -7.60 16.74
CA SER A 101 11.93 -7.29 17.21
C SER A 101 12.10 -5.84 17.65
N SER A 102 11.23 -4.94 17.22
CA SER A 102 11.21 -3.53 17.62
C SER A 102 9.90 -3.16 18.32
N ARG A 103 9.99 -2.29 19.33
CA ARG A 103 8.79 -1.69 19.94
C ARG A 103 8.05 -0.75 18.96
N MET A 104 8.72 -0.28 17.93
CA MET A 104 8.12 0.57 16.90
C MET A 104 7.17 -0.22 16.01
N ASP A 105 7.33 -1.54 15.95
CA ASP A 105 6.52 -2.45 15.11
C ASP A 105 5.35 -3.07 15.90
N ILE A 106 5.16 -2.69 17.17
CA ILE A 106 3.97 -3.10 17.94
C ILE A 106 2.75 -2.43 17.33
N GLU A 107 1.83 -3.26 16.86
CA GLU A 107 0.59 -2.78 16.26
C GLU A 107 -0.27 -2.05 17.32
N PRO A 108 -0.75 -0.82 17.05
CA PRO A 108 -1.62 -0.08 17.96
C PRO A 108 -2.97 -0.80 18.19
N ASP A 109 -3.56 -0.60 19.36
CA ASP A 109 -4.86 -1.21 19.70
C ASP A 109 -6.01 -0.77 18.79
N ASP A 110 -5.90 0.42 18.18
CA ASP A 110 -6.86 1.00 17.26
C ASP A 110 -6.50 0.80 15.78
N ALA A 111 -5.45 0.02 15.46
CA ALA A 111 -5.04 -0.24 14.08
C ALA A 111 -6.19 -0.83 13.26
N GLY A 112 -6.36 -0.33 12.04
CA GLY A 112 -7.49 -0.66 11.15
C GLY A 112 -8.80 0.02 11.53
N ILE A 113 -9.14 0.05 12.82
CA ILE A 113 -10.34 0.73 13.35
C ILE A 113 -10.25 2.25 13.10
N ALA A 114 -9.07 2.83 13.34
CA ALA A 114 -8.84 4.25 13.13
C ALA A 114 -9.07 4.66 11.67
N GLY A 115 -8.56 3.85 10.71
CA GLY A 115 -8.80 4.09 9.29
C GLY A 115 -10.27 3.99 8.90
N ALA A 116 -10.98 2.97 9.40
CA ALA A 116 -12.41 2.85 9.18
C ALA A 116 -13.19 4.05 9.73
N LYS A 117 -12.87 4.51 10.95
CA LYS A 117 -13.51 5.70 11.55
C LYS A 117 -13.27 6.96 10.72
N MET A 118 -12.03 7.19 10.27
CA MET A 118 -11.74 8.33 9.39
C MET A 118 -12.62 8.33 8.14
N ALA A 119 -12.81 7.16 7.53
CA ALA A 119 -13.70 7.04 6.37
C ALA A 119 -15.16 7.33 6.72
N LEU A 120 -15.64 6.90 7.88
CA LEU A 120 -16.99 7.19 8.33
C LEU A 120 -17.22 8.69 8.61
N ASP A 121 -16.23 9.36 9.17
CA ASP A 121 -16.31 10.80 9.40
C ASP A 121 -16.46 11.57 8.07
N GLU A 122 -15.70 11.15 7.04
CA GLU A 122 -15.84 11.69 5.68
C GLU A 122 -17.19 11.33 5.04
N ASN A 123 -17.66 10.09 5.21
CA ASN A 123 -18.98 9.67 4.72
C ASN A 123 -20.09 10.47 5.40
N ASN A 124 -20.01 10.70 6.72
CA ASN A 124 -20.98 11.49 7.49
C ASN A 124 -20.96 12.96 7.08
N ALA A 125 -19.81 13.52 6.73
CA ALA A 125 -19.73 14.87 6.19
C ALA A 125 -20.53 15.00 4.87
N GLY A 126 -20.51 13.98 4.01
CA GLY A 126 -21.36 13.86 2.82
C GLY A 126 -22.81 13.50 3.17
N GLY A 127 -22.99 12.63 4.16
CA GLY A 127 -24.29 12.11 4.60
C GLY A 127 -25.29 13.17 5.05
N GLN A 128 -24.81 14.33 5.51
CA GLN A 128 -25.66 15.48 5.81
C GLN A 128 -26.50 15.95 4.60
N PHE A 129 -26.04 15.68 3.39
CA PHE A 129 -26.72 16.04 2.16
C PHE A 129 -27.53 14.88 1.57
N THR A 130 -27.09 13.63 1.80
CA THR A 130 -27.76 12.42 1.29
C THR A 130 -28.78 11.83 2.25
N GLY A 131 -28.75 12.25 3.52
CA GLY A 131 -29.62 11.73 4.56
C GLY A 131 -29.13 10.40 5.18
N ASP A 132 -27.84 10.08 5.07
CA ASP A 132 -27.26 8.85 5.61
C ASP A 132 -26.42 9.15 6.86
N LEU A 133 -26.48 8.24 7.85
CA LEU A 133 -25.70 8.33 9.09
C LEU A 133 -24.93 7.04 9.32
N TYR A 134 -23.61 7.10 9.15
CA TYR A 134 -22.72 5.96 9.32
C TYR A 134 -22.22 5.84 10.75
N SER A 135 -22.21 4.61 11.29
CA SER A 135 -21.64 4.29 12.60
C SER A 135 -20.74 3.07 12.50
N LEU A 136 -19.76 2.97 13.41
CA LEU A 136 -18.84 1.83 13.52
C LEU A 136 -18.96 1.19 14.89
N ASP A 137 -19.38 -0.05 14.93
CA ASP A 137 -19.38 -0.89 16.11
C ASP A 137 -18.23 -1.91 16.03
N ALA A 138 -17.21 -1.77 16.89
CA ALA A 138 -16.03 -2.61 16.88
C ALA A 138 -16.04 -3.64 17.99
N LYS A 139 -15.65 -4.88 17.68
CA LYS A 139 -15.51 -5.97 18.64
C LYS A 139 -14.18 -6.69 18.47
N THR A 140 -13.36 -6.69 19.53
CA THR A 140 -12.16 -7.52 19.60
C THR A 140 -12.52 -8.89 20.20
N VAL A 141 -12.03 -9.95 19.57
CA VAL A 141 -12.32 -11.36 19.91
C VAL A 141 -11.03 -12.17 20.01
N ALA A 142 -11.04 -13.21 20.84
CA ALA A 142 -9.86 -14.04 21.11
C ALA A 142 -9.88 -15.38 20.36
N SER A 143 -10.93 -15.69 19.60
CA SER A 143 -11.04 -16.96 18.89
C SER A 143 -12.03 -16.89 17.74
N PRO A 144 -11.91 -17.81 16.75
CA PRO A 144 -12.85 -17.89 15.65
C PRO A 144 -14.32 -18.09 16.07
N ASN A 145 -14.57 -18.84 17.15
CA ASN A 145 -15.94 -19.04 17.65
C ASN A 145 -16.51 -17.75 18.26
N ALA A 146 -15.70 -17.02 19.03
CA ALA A 146 -16.09 -15.71 19.55
C ALA A 146 -16.34 -14.68 18.43
N ALA A 147 -15.63 -14.80 17.32
CA ALA A 147 -15.89 -13.99 16.13
C ALA A 147 -17.27 -14.26 15.52
N VAL A 148 -17.66 -15.53 15.41
CA VAL A 148 -18.99 -15.91 14.91
C VAL A 148 -20.11 -15.41 15.86
N GLU A 149 -19.91 -15.51 17.18
CA GLU A 149 -20.88 -14.95 18.14
C GLU A 149 -21.00 -13.41 18.03
N ALA A 150 -19.88 -12.73 17.77
CA ALA A 150 -19.87 -11.29 17.53
C ALA A 150 -20.61 -10.93 16.22
N LEU A 151 -20.36 -11.69 15.15
CA LEU A 151 -21.04 -11.51 13.87
C LEU A 151 -22.54 -11.71 14.00
N GLN A 152 -22.98 -12.74 14.73
CA GLN A 152 -24.39 -12.97 14.99
C GLN A 152 -25.03 -11.79 15.71
N LYS A 153 -24.39 -11.24 16.74
CA LYS A 153 -24.90 -10.06 17.46
C LYS A 153 -24.99 -8.84 16.56
N PHE A 154 -24.00 -8.64 15.69
CA PHE A 154 -24.05 -7.57 14.70
C PHE A 154 -25.23 -7.75 13.74
N TYR A 155 -25.41 -8.95 13.20
CA TYR A 155 -26.54 -9.26 12.31
C TYR A 155 -27.90 -9.02 12.97
N ASP A 156 -28.07 -9.52 14.21
CA ASP A 156 -29.31 -9.34 15.00
C ASP A 156 -29.58 -7.86 15.32
N SER A 157 -28.54 -7.00 15.27
CA SER A 157 -28.64 -5.55 15.46
C SER A 157 -28.71 -4.77 14.16
N GLY A 158 -28.87 -5.44 13.00
CA GLY A 158 -29.04 -4.81 11.69
C GLY A 158 -27.73 -4.40 10.99
N HIS A 159 -26.57 -4.94 11.39
CA HIS A 159 -25.31 -4.74 10.68
C HIS A 159 -25.20 -5.74 9.53
N HIS A 160 -25.16 -5.24 8.31
CA HIS A 160 -25.03 -6.05 7.09
C HIS A 160 -23.63 -5.97 6.47
N PHE A 161 -22.87 -4.95 6.80
CA PHE A 161 -21.53 -4.67 6.28
C PHE A 161 -20.52 -4.83 7.41
N ILE A 162 -19.60 -5.79 7.28
CA ILE A 162 -18.67 -6.14 8.38
C ILE A 162 -17.23 -6.06 7.88
N ILE A 163 -16.43 -5.24 8.50
CA ILE A 163 -14.96 -5.22 8.29
C ILE A 163 -14.35 -6.30 9.15
N VAL A 164 -13.52 -7.15 8.53
CA VAL A 164 -12.92 -8.31 9.18
C VAL A 164 -11.40 -8.17 9.19
N ASP A 165 -10.86 -7.98 10.38
CA ASP A 165 -9.45 -7.94 10.72
C ASP A 165 -9.09 -9.23 11.47
N ALA A 166 -8.89 -10.32 10.73
CA ALA A 166 -8.78 -11.65 11.32
C ALA A 166 -7.94 -12.60 10.45
N SER A 167 -7.60 -13.76 11.03
CA SER A 167 -6.94 -14.88 10.35
C SER A 167 -7.81 -15.46 9.23
N THR A 168 -7.17 -16.20 8.33
CA THR A 168 -7.85 -16.94 7.26
C THR A 168 -8.92 -17.89 7.80
N ASP A 169 -8.61 -18.63 8.86
CA ASP A 169 -9.54 -19.59 9.47
C ASP A 169 -10.78 -18.90 10.06
N THR A 170 -10.58 -17.78 10.72
CA THR A 170 -11.68 -16.98 11.28
C THR A 170 -12.53 -16.38 10.16
N LEU A 171 -11.91 -15.81 9.13
CA LEU A 171 -12.63 -15.26 7.98
C LEU A 171 -13.50 -16.32 7.30
N LEU A 172 -12.97 -17.52 7.07
CA LEU A 172 -13.72 -18.62 6.47
C LEU A 172 -14.93 -19.04 7.35
N LYS A 173 -14.75 -19.16 8.66
CA LYS A 173 -15.86 -19.46 9.58
C LYS A 173 -16.93 -18.38 9.59
N LEU A 174 -16.53 -17.09 9.58
CA LEU A 174 -17.46 -15.97 9.49
C LEU A 174 -18.26 -16.03 8.19
N SER A 175 -17.57 -16.24 7.08
CA SER A 175 -18.18 -16.34 5.76
C SER A 175 -19.14 -17.52 5.63
N ASP A 176 -18.75 -18.70 6.13
CA ASP A 176 -19.59 -19.89 6.10
C ASP A 176 -20.84 -19.71 6.96
N TRP A 177 -20.73 -19.06 8.13
CA TRP A 177 -21.88 -18.71 8.96
C TRP A 177 -22.81 -17.68 8.28
N ALA A 178 -22.23 -16.72 7.55
CA ALA A 178 -22.94 -15.66 6.84
C ALA A 178 -23.61 -16.14 5.53
N LYS A 179 -23.31 -17.36 5.08
CA LYS A 179 -23.84 -17.90 3.83
C LYS A 179 -25.37 -17.91 3.82
N GLY A 180 -25.96 -17.29 2.79
CA GLY A 180 -27.41 -17.15 2.63
C GLY A 180 -28.06 -16.11 3.54
N LYS A 181 -27.28 -15.28 4.21
CA LYS A 181 -27.73 -14.10 4.95
C LYS A 181 -27.31 -12.82 4.22
N ASP A 182 -28.00 -11.73 4.51
CA ASP A 182 -27.68 -10.40 3.99
C ASP A 182 -26.48 -9.80 4.72
N ILE A 183 -25.29 -10.39 4.47
CA ILE A 183 -24.01 -9.98 5.07
C ILE A 183 -22.93 -9.95 4.00
N LEU A 184 -22.21 -8.83 3.93
CA LEU A 184 -21.01 -8.65 3.14
C LEU A 184 -19.80 -8.43 4.07
N LEU A 185 -18.77 -9.25 3.92
CA LEU A 185 -17.55 -9.21 4.72
C LEU A 185 -16.43 -8.54 3.93
N PHE A 186 -15.71 -7.59 4.54
CA PHE A 186 -14.56 -6.91 3.95
C PHE A 186 -13.29 -7.40 4.64
N ASN A 187 -12.53 -8.26 3.98
CA ASN A 187 -11.25 -8.76 4.48
C ASN A 187 -10.17 -7.69 4.36
N ILE A 188 -9.60 -7.30 5.48
CA ILE A 188 -8.52 -6.30 5.54
C ILE A 188 -7.19 -6.86 6.08
N ARG A 189 -7.10 -8.15 6.42
CA ARG A 189 -5.88 -8.74 6.98
C ARG A 189 -5.41 -10.02 6.29
N ALA A 190 -6.29 -10.98 6.04
CA ALA A 190 -5.89 -12.29 5.55
C ALA A 190 -5.37 -12.25 4.09
N THR A 191 -4.06 -12.51 3.92
CA THR A 191 -3.33 -12.43 2.66
C THR A 191 -3.21 -13.75 1.92
N ASP A 192 -3.85 -14.82 2.42
CA ASP A 192 -3.74 -16.15 1.83
C ASP A 192 -4.35 -16.21 0.44
N VAL A 193 -3.56 -16.75 -0.49
CA VAL A 193 -3.95 -16.90 -1.89
C VAL A 193 -5.16 -17.82 -2.05
N SER A 194 -5.27 -18.84 -1.20
CA SER A 194 -6.39 -19.81 -1.25
C SER A 194 -7.76 -19.14 -1.11
N LEU A 195 -7.85 -18.01 -0.40
CA LEU A 195 -9.08 -17.21 -0.26
C LEU A 195 -9.57 -16.59 -1.59
N ARG A 196 -8.68 -16.45 -2.58
CA ARG A 196 -8.98 -15.97 -3.94
C ARG A 196 -9.00 -17.11 -4.95
N GLN A 197 -8.83 -18.34 -4.47
CA GLN A 197 -8.79 -19.56 -5.29
C GLN A 197 -9.84 -20.56 -4.77
N GLU A 198 -9.41 -21.74 -4.36
CA GLU A 198 -10.28 -22.84 -3.92
C GLU A 198 -11.15 -22.54 -2.70
N ASN A 199 -10.73 -21.61 -1.86
CA ASN A 199 -11.47 -21.20 -0.65
C ASN A 199 -12.20 -19.87 -0.82
N CYS A 200 -12.44 -19.42 -2.06
CA CYS A 200 -13.16 -18.18 -2.30
C CYS A 200 -14.62 -18.24 -1.82
N ARG A 201 -15.17 -17.08 -1.48
CA ARG A 201 -16.54 -16.91 -0.98
C ARG A 201 -17.19 -15.69 -1.63
N ALA A 202 -18.41 -15.86 -2.14
CA ALA A 202 -19.14 -14.78 -2.80
C ALA A 202 -19.47 -13.59 -1.90
N ASN A 203 -19.57 -13.81 -0.58
CA ASN A 203 -19.87 -12.80 0.43
C ASN A 203 -18.62 -12.16 1.07
N VAL A 204 -17.43 -12.37 0.48
CA VAL A 204 -16.17 -11.78 0.98
C VAL A 204 -15.56 -10.89 -0.08
N MET A 205 -15.36 -9.62 0.26
CA MET A 205 -14.63 -8.62 -0.53
C MET A 205 -13.20 -8.49 0.05
N HIS A 206 -12.19 -8.70 -0.77
CA HIS A 206 -10.80 -8.66 -0.32
C HIS A 206 -10.21 -7.27 -0.59
N VAL A 207 -10.07 -6.46 0.45
CA VAL A 207 -9.40 -5.15 0.39
C VAL A 207 -7.89 -5.31 0.46
N VAL A 208 -7.42 -6.18 1.37
CA VAL A 208 -6.00 -6.52 1.47
C VAL A 208 -5.54 -7.30 0.23
N PRO A 209 -4.39 -6.97 -0.37
CA PRO A 209 -3.81 -7.78 -1.43
C PRO A 209 -3.37 -9.15 -0.90
N ASP A 210 -3.41 -10.17 -1.75
CA ASP A 210 -2.81 -11.45 -1.42
C ASP A 210 -1.28 -11.45 -1.60
N ARG A 211 -0.62 -12.51 -1.15
CA ARG A 211 0.84 -12.64 -1.26
C ARG A 211 1.33 -12.63 -2.71
N TYR A 212 0.54 -13.14 -3.67
CA TYR A 212 0.92 -13.11 -5.08
C TYR A 212 0.91 -11.68 -5.63
N MET A 213 -0.08 -10.86 -5.26
CA MET A 213 -0.10 -9.44 -5.65
C MET A 213 1.11 -8.68 -5.09
N LEU A 214 1.46 -8.92 -3.82
CA LEU A 214 2.62 -8.29 -3.17
C LEU A 214 3.93 -8.69 -3.85
N ALA A 215 4.11 -10.00 -4.09
CA ALA A 215 5.30 -10.52 -4.76
C ALA A 215 5.41 -10.05 -6.21
N ASP A 216 4.31 -10.04 -6.96
CA ASP A 216 4.26 -9.58 -8.34
C ASP A 216 4.60 -8.08 -8.46
N ALA A 217 4.05 -7.26 -7.56
CA ALA A 217 4.33 -5.82 -7.51
C ALA A 217 5.82 -5.53 -7.27
N LEU A 218 6.43 -6.26 -6.33
CA LEU A 218 7.85 -6.15 -6.05
C LEU A 218 8.71 -6.65 -7.22
N ALA A 219 8.37 -7.81 -7.77
CA ALA A 219 9.11 -8.44 -8.87
C ALA A 219 9.15 -7.54 -10.12
N GLN A 220 8.01 -6.93 -10.50
CA GLN A 220 7.97 -5.99 -11.61
C GLN A 220 8.95 -4.83 -11.41
N TYR A 221 8.99 -4.25 -10.20
CA TYR A 221 9.91 -3.16 -9.88
C TYR A 221 11.38 -3.62 -9.99
N LEU A 222 11.74 -4.73 -9.34
CA LEU A 222 13.11 -5.23 -9.34
C LEU A 222 13.61 -5.56 -10.75
N VAL A 223 12.76 -6.14 -11.60
CA VAL A 223 13.12 -6.47 -12.98
C VAL A 223 13.32 -5.21 -13.84
N ILE A 224 12.53 -4.16 -13.64
CA ILE A 224 12.74 -2.87 -14.32
C ILE A 224 14.07 -2.26 -13.93
N GLU A 225 14.44 -2.32 -12.65
CA GLU A 225 15.73 -1.86 -12.14
C GLU A 225 16.91 -2.77 -12.58
N LYS A 226 16.64 -3.85 -13.35
CA LYS A 226 17.63 -4.83 -13.79
C LYS A 226 18.24 -5.68 -12.65
N TRP A 227 17.58 -5.75 -11.54
CA TRP A 227 17.94 -6.64 -10.44
C TRP A 227 17.21 -7.97 -10.63
N THR A 228 17.72 -8.79 -11.52
CA THR A 228 17.07 -10.04 -11.97
C THR A 228 17.63 -11.30 -11.31
N ASN A 229 18.79 -11.24 -10.65
CA ASN A 229 19.37 -12.37 -9.91
C ASN A 229 19.18 -12.16 -8.42
N TRP A 230 18.41 -13.05 -7.79
CA TRP A 230 17.97 -12.93 -6.42
C TRP A 230 18.57 -14.01 -5.52
N LEU A 231 19.07 -13.61 -4.35
CA LEU A 231 19.27 -14.50 -3.22
C LEU A 231 18.01 -14.47 -2.36
N LEU A 232 17.35 -15.62 -2.18
CA LEU A 232 16.15 -15.74 -1.34
C LEU A 232 16.55 -16.25 0.05
N VAL A 233 16.29 -15.42 1.08
CA VAL A 233 16.53 -15.76 2.49
C VAL A 233 15.18 -15.81 3.20
N HIS A 234 14.88 -16.90 3.90
CA HIS A 234 13.57 -17.09 4.49
C HIS A 234 13.60 -17.71 5.89
N GLY A 235 12.58 -17.40 6.68
CA GLY A 235 12.28 -18.09 7.92
C GLY A 235 11.56 -19.43 7.68
N THR A 236 10.98 -19.98 8.73
CA THR A 236 10.38 -21.32 8.71
C THR A 236 8.89 -21.31 9.08
N THR A 237 8.31 -20.15 9.34
CA THR A 237 6.89 -20.05 9.65
C THR A 237 6.04 -20.37 8.41
N PRO A 238 4.80 -20.81 8.58
CA PRO A 238 3.89 -21.05 7.45
C PRO A 238 3.73 -19.79 6.57
N GLY A 239 3.71 -18.59 7.15
CA GLY A 239 3.66 -17.33 6.43
C GLY A 239 4.90 -17.09 5.56
N ASP A 240 6.09 -17.30 6.11
CA ASP A 240 7.35 -17.18 5.38
C ASP A 240 7.40 -18.11 4.17
N LEU A 241 7.00 -19.37 4.37
CA LEU A 241 6.99 -20.36 3.29
C LEU A 241 5.94 -20.03 2.21
N ALA A 242 4.80 -19.51 2.60
CA ALA A 242 3.78 -19.04 1.64
C ALA A 242 4.29 -17.83 0.84
N TYR A 243 5.04 -16.92 1.47
CA TYR A 243 5.67 -15.80 0.77
C TYR A 243 6.81 -16.28 -0.17
N VAL A 244 7.58 -17.29 0.23
CA VAL A 244 8.59 -17.95 -0.65
C VAL A 244 7.94 -18.45 -1.94
N GLU A 245 6.80 -19.14 -1.85
CA GLU A 245 6.08 -19.62 -3.03
C GLU A 245 5.58 -18.46 -3.90
N ALA A 246 5.11 -17.38 -3.30
CA ALA A 246 4.71 -16.16 -4.02
C ALA A 246 5.90 -15.55 -4.78
N ILE A 247 7.05 -15.43 -4.14
CA ILE A 247 8.28 -14.90 -4.77
C ILE A 247 8.77 -15.82 -5.90
N ARG A 248 8.73 -17.15 -5.74
CA ARG A 248 9.10 -18.10 -6.80
C ARG A 248 8.20 -17.97 -8.02
N ARG A 249 6.88 -17.86 -7.78
CA ARG A 249 5.92 -17.63 -8.86
C ARG A 249 6.22 -16.31 -9.59
N ALA A 250 6.40 -15.23 -8.84
CA ALA A 250 6.67 -13.91 -9.39
C ALA A 250 7.99 -13.86 -10.17
N ALA A 251 9.06 -14.51 -9.66
CA ALA A 251 10.33 -14.63 -10.37
C ALA A 251 10.15 -15.29 -11.74
N GLY A 252 9.47 -16.44 -11.79
CA GLY A 252 9.18 -17.14 -13.04
C GLY A 252 8.31 -16.32 -14.00
N ARG A 253 7.32 -15.60 -13.47
CA ARG A 253 6.38 -14.80 -14.26
C ARG A 253 7.04 -13.59 -14.92
N PHE A 254 7.93 -12.90 -14.20
CA PHE A 254 8.54 -11.64 -14.64
C PHE A 254 9.98 -11.79 -15.14
N GLY A 255 10.52 -13.01 -15.21
CA GLY A 255 11.84 -13.27 -15.79
C GLY A 255 12.99 -12.97 -14.87
N ALA A 256 12.82 -13.10 -13.57
CA ALA A 256 13.90 -13.09 -12.59
C ALA A 256 14.38 -14.52 -12.28
N ASN A 257 15.57 -14.63 -11.72
CA ASN A 257 16.22 -15.89 -11.40
C ASN A 257 16.59 -15.92 -9.90
N ILE A 258 16.05 -16.88 -9.15
CA ILE A 258 16.49 -17.17 -7.80
C ILE A 258 17.75 -18.03 -7.90
N VAL A 259 18.92 -17.39 -7.71
CA VAL A 259 20.23 -18.05 -7.87
C VAL A 259 20.55 -18.96 -6.71
N ASP A 260 20.04 -18.64 -5.51
CA ASP A 260 20.18 -19.47 -4.32
C ASP A 260 19.04 -19.19 -3.34
N GLN A 261 18.73 -20.17 -2.50
CA GLN A 261 17.73 -20.07 -1.45
C GLN A 261 18.30 -20.59 -0.14
N ARG A 262 18.18 -19.78 0.92
CA ARG A 262 18.75 -20.06 2.23
C ARG A 262 17.72 -19.91 3.32
N GLU A 263 17.63 -20.92 4.17
CA GLU A 263 16.91 -20.83 5.42
C GLU A 263 17.72 -20.02 6.43
N TYR A 264 17.14 -18.96 6.97
CA TYR A 264 17.78 -18.20 8.04
C TYR A 264 17.73 -19.01 9.34
N LYS A 265 18.88 -19.51 9.74
CA LYS A 265 19.03 -20.20 11.02
C LYS A 265 19.44 -19.19 12.06
N ASP A 266 18.52 -18.87 12.96
CA ASP A 266 18.90 -18.10 14.15
C ASP A 266 19.81 -18.96 15.04
N VAL A 267 21.10 -18.82 14.80
CA VAL A 267 22.13 -19.48 15.63
C VAL A 267 22.26 -18.86 17.01
N SER A 268 21.52 -17.79 17.32
CA SER A 268 21.58 -17.14 18.63
C SER A 268 20.78 -17.88 19.71
N GLY A 269 20.02 -18.94 19.33
CA GLY A 269 19.42 -19.88 20.29
C GLY A 269 18.46 -19.28 21.28
N GLY A 270 17.70 -18.32 20.86
CA GLY A 270 16.71 -17.69 21.72
C GLY A 270 16.72 -16.18 21.57
N ARG A 271 15.59 -15.60 21.86
CA ARG A 271 15.39 -14.16 22.06
C ARG A 271 16.69 -13.51 22.54
N ARG A 272 17.06 -12.41 21.90
CA ARG A 272 18.15 -11.52 22.32
C ARG A 272 18.42 -11.66 23.81
N ASP A 273 19.63 -12.13 24.15
CA ASP A 273 20.15 -11.88 25.48
C ASP A 273 19.95 -10.39 25.78
N ASP A 274 19.48 -10.06 26.97
CA ASP A 274 19.11 -8.70 27.42
C ASP A 274 20.20 -7.61 27.20
N VAL A 275 21.34 -7.98 26.68
CA VAL A 275 22.51 -7.13 26.46
C VAL A 275 22.73 -6.68 25.00
N GLY A 276 21.94 -7.12 24.02
CA GLY A 276 22.01 -6.60 22.63
C GLY A 276 23.33 -6.85 21.88
N VAL A 277 24.24 -7.64 22.40
CA VAL A 277 25.54 -7.95 21.78
C VAL A 277 25.52 -9.39 21.27
N ILE A 278 25.60 -9.55 19.94
CA ILE A 278 25.81 -10.88 19.34
C ILE A 278 27.24 -11.32 19.68
N PRO A 279 27.44 -12.47 20.36
CA PRO A 279 28.80 -12.98 20.63
C PRO A 279 29.60 -13.14 19.34
N PRO A 280 30.91 -12.78 19.31
CA PRO A 280 31.72 -12.77 18.09
C PRO A 280 31.74 -14.11 17.31
N GLY A 281 31.60 -15.25 17.99
CA GLY A 281 31.56 -16.57 17.35
C GLY A 281 30.25 -16.91 16.66
N LYS A 282 29.17 -16.14 16.92
CA LYS A 282 27.83 -16.31 16.27
C LYS A 282 27.64 -15.35 15.11
N GLN A 283 28.44 -14.30 15.00
CA GLN A 283 28.43 -13.36 13.89
C GLN A 283 28.96 -14.01 12.60
N ALA A 284 29.89 -14.92 12.70
CA ALA A 284 30.47 -15.66 11.57
C ALA A 284 29.41 -16.53 10.82
N SER A 285 28.41 -17.06 11.52
CA SER A 285 27.37 -17.89 10.89
C SER A 285 26.27 -17.05 10.21
N ALA A 286 26.10 -15.81 10.63
CA ALA A 286 25.25 -14.86 9.90
C ALA A 286 25.96 -14.39 8.61
N ASP A 287 27.30 -14.16 8.67
CA ASP A 287 28.10 -13.80 7.51
C ASP A 287 28.16 -14.94 6.48
N GLU A 288 28.10 -16.21 6.92
CA GLU A 288 28.07 -17.39 6.05
C GLU A 288 26.73 -17.47 5.25
N ALA A 289 25.62 -16.99 5.83
CA ALA A 289 24.34 -16.88 5.13
C ALA A 289 24.37 -15.85 3.98
N PHE A 290 25.35 -14.94 3.96
CA PHE A 290 25.55 -13.90 2.95
C PHE A 290 26.80 -14.09 2.10
N ALA A 291 27.38 -15.29 2.10
CA ALA A 291 28.47 -15.59 1.18
C ALA A 291 28.09 -15.17 -0.25
N ALA A 292 29.00 -14.47 -0.92
CA ALA A 292 28.73 -13.80 -2.22
C ALA A 292 28.52 -14.76 -3.39
N GLU A 293 28.66 -16.06 -3.19
CA GLU A 293 28.48 -17.07 -4.22
C GLU A 293 27.23 -17.92 -3.99
N PRO A 294 26.39 -18.16 -5.03
CA PRO A 294 26.50 -17.61 -6.38
C PRO A 294 26.21 -16.09 -6.42
N GLU A 295 26.70 -15.39 -7.45
CA GLU A 295 26.51 -13.94 -7.61
C GLU A 295 25.03 -13.56 -7.71
N TYR A 296 24.60 -12.61 -6.89
CA TYR A 296 23.25 -12.06 -6.86
C TYR A 296 23.27 -10.53 -6.79
N GLN A 297 22.15 -9.90 -7.17
CA GLN A 297 22.00 -8.45 -7.24
C GLN A 297 21.18 -7.89 -6.07
N VAL A 298 20.24 -8.67 -5.55
CA VAL A 298 19.34 -8.28 -4.46
C VAL A 298 19.08 -9.48 -3.55
N ILE A 299 18.92 -9.20 -2.26
CA ILE A 299 18.49 -10.17 -1.27
C ILE A 299 16.98 -10.03 -1.10
N ILE A 300 16.25 -11.11 -1.37
CA ILE A 300 14.82 -11.19 -1.09
C ILE A 300 14.63 -11.87 0.25
N VAL A 301 13.94 -11.20 1.15
CA VAL A 301 13.65 -11.69 2.52
C VAL A 301 12.20 -12.12 2.61
N ALA A 302 11.98 -13.32 3.13
CA ALA A 302 10.66 -13.83 3.51
C ALA A 302 10.65 -14.09 5.03
N ASP A 303 10.16 -13.10 5.77
CA ASP A 303 10.04 -13.08 7.24
C ASP A 303 8.81 -12.23 7.59
N GLU A 304 7.62 -12.85 7.54
CA GLU A 304 6.35 -12.14 7.78
C GLU A 304 6.20 -11.73 9.26
N ASP A 305 6.77 -12.49 10.17
CA ASP A 305 6.75 -12.20 11.61
C ASP A 305 7.84 -11.21 12.06
N GLN A 306 8.67 -10.72 11.13
CA GLN A 306 9.74 -9.74 11.37
C GLN A 306 10.71 -10.14 12.50
N LEU A 307 11.12 -11.41 12.52
CA LEU A 307 12.01 -11.96 13.54
C LEU A 307 13.47 -11.62 13.26
N PHE A 308 13.88 -11.65 11.99
CA PHE A 308 15.25 -11.37 11.54
C PHE A 308 15.32 -10.33 10.41
N GLY A 309 14.25 -10.21 9.61
CA GLY A 309 14.17 -9.35 8.44
C GLY A 309 14.62 -7.91 8.70
N PRO A 310 14.18 -7.23 9.77
CA PRO A 310 14.57 -5.85 10.08
C PRO A 310 16.07 -5.60 10.18
N TYR A 311 16.87 -6.66 10.45
CA TYR A 311 18.34 -6.55 10.52
C TYR A 311 19.03 -6.74 9.18
N MET A 312 18.34 -7.36 8.20
CA MET A 312 18.94 -7.78 6.94
C MET A 312 19.55 -6.63 6.12
N PRO A 313 18.94 -5.42 6.04
CA PRO A 313 19.52 -4.29 5.32
C PRO A 313 20.89 -3.84 5.90
N TYR A 314 21.19 -4.20 7.14
CA TYR A 314 22.38 -3.76 7.88
C TYR A 314 23.38 -4.90 8.11
N ARG A 315 23.05 -6.12 7.67
CA ARG A 315 23.91 -7.30 7.71
C ARG A 315 24.33 -7.65 6.29
N GLY A 316 25.28 -6.94 5.75
CA GLY A 316 25.85 -7.25 4.44
C GLY A 316 27.11 -8.08 4.58
N GLY A 317 27.37 -8.98 3.63
CA GLY A 317 28.68 -9.59 3.41
C GLY A 317 29.71 -8.55 2.97
N SER A 318 30.80 -8.99 2.34
CA SER A 318 31.86 -8.11 1.82
C SER A 318 31.38 -7.06 0.83
N GLU A 319 30.24 -7.28 0.18
CA GLU A 319 29.61 -6.37 -0.77
C GLU A 319 28.16 -6.07 -0.37
N PRO A 320 27.83 -4.80 -0.02
CA PRO A 320 26.45 -4.41 0.27
C PRO A 320 25.54 -4.64 -0.94
N ARG A 321 24.40 -5.28 -0.72
CA ARG A 321 23.34 -5.50 -1.74
C ARG A 321 22.02 -4.93 -1.24
N PRO A 322 21.14 -4.44 -2.13
CA PRO A 322 19.78 -4.06 -1.76
C PRO A 322 19.04 -5.24 -1.13
N VAL A 323 18.19 -4.92 -0.16
CA VAL A 323 17.29 -5.88 0.50
C VAL A 323 15.87 -5.52 0.14
N ALA A 324 15.07 -6.52 -0.22
CA ALA A 324 13.67 -6.38 -0.59
C ALA A 324 12.86 -7.58 -0.08
N GLY A 325 11.55 -7.52 -0.15
CA GLY A 325 10.67 -8.62 0.29
C GLY A 325 9.73 -8.18 1.41
N THR A 326 9.79 -8.86 2.54
CA THR A 326 9.05 -8.47 3.76
C THR A 326 9.74 -7.34 4.52
N THR A 327 10.96 -6.98 4.13
CA THR A 327 11.76 -5.91 4.72
C THR A 327 12.59 -5.18 3.66
N GLY A 328 13.14 -4.01 3.99
CA GLY A 328 13.90 -3.17 3.07
C GLY A 328 12.97 -2.47 2.07
N LEU A 329 12.98 -2.88 0.81
CA LEU A 329 11.96 -2.49 -0.17
C LEU A 329 10.79 -3.46 -0.10
N VAL A 330 9.64 -2.97 0.32
CA VAL A 330 8.42 -3.79 0.48
C VAL A 330 7.32 -3.32 -0.47
N ALA A 331 6.53 -4.26 -0.97
CA ALA A 331 5.27 -3.95 -1.61
C ALA A 331 4.20 -3.77 -0.54
N THR A 332 3.50 -2.64 -0.53
CA THR A 332 2.54 -2.30 0.51
C THR A 332 1.33 -1.53 -0.02
N THR A 333 0.23 -1.60 0.69
CA THR A 333 -0.97 -0.82 0.36
C THR A 333 -0.86 0.65 0.73
N TRP A 334 -0.06 0.99 1.75
CA TRP A 334 0.12 2.36 2.22
C TRP A 334 1.51 2.60 2.76
N SER A 335 1.96 3.85 2.65
CA SER A 335 3.17 4.36 3.28
C SER A 335 2.88 5.78 3.79
N PRO A 336 3.24 6.11 5.03
CA PRO A 336 3.10 7.48 5.55
C PRO A 336 3.88 8.53 4.75
N GLY A 337 4.92 8.11 4.02
CA GLY A 337 5.66 8.96 3.10
C GLY A 337 4.99 9.19 1.75
N HIS A 338 3.77 8.66 1.53
CA HIS A 338 3.05 8.89 0.29
C HIS A 338 2.42 10.29 0.29
N GLU A 339 2.77 11.11 -0.72
CA GLU A 339 2.39 12.53 -0.78
C GLU A 339 1.51 12.90 -1.98
N LYS A 340 1.33 11.97 -2.94
CA LYS A 340 0.61 12.26 -4.19
C LYS A 340 -0.90 12.01 -4.03
N TRP A 341 -1.69 12.61 -4.94
CA TRP A 341 -3.14 12.35 -5.10
C TRP A 341 -3.98 12.54 -3.82
N GLY A 342 -3.63 13.54 -3.01
CA GLY A 342 -4.33 13.83 -1.76
C GLY A 342 -3.84 13.04 -0.54
N ALA A 343 -2.83 12.18 -0.69
CA ALA A 343 -2.30 11.37 0.41
C ALA A 343 -1.69 12.22 1.53
N THR A 344 -1.06 13.37 1.21
CA THR A 344 -0.56 14.30 2.23
C THR A 344 -1.68 14.78 3.15
N GLN A 345 -2.82 15.16 2.58
CA GLN A 345 -3.97 15.62 3.36
C GLN A 345 -4.54 14.49 4.22
N ALA A 346 -4.65 13.27 3.65
CA ALA A 346 -5.11 12.09 4.37
C ALA A 346 -4.17 11.74 5.54
N ASN A 347 -2.85 11.73 5.32
CA ASN A 347 -1.87 11.49 6.37
C ASN A 347 -1.92 12.55 7.49
N ASN A 348 -2.04 13.84 7.11
CA ASN A 348 -2.14 14.94 8.08
C ASN A 348 -3.43 14.87 8.91
N HIS A 349 -4.55 14.54 8.26
CA HIS A 349 -5.84 14.35 8.91
C HIS A 349 -5.77 13.18 9.90
N PHE A 350 -5.29 12.02 9.44
CA PHE A 350 -5.13 10.85 10.27
C PHE A 350 -4.21 11.11 11.48
N GLN A 351 -3.02 11.71 11.24
CA GLN A 351 -2.08 12.02 12.32
C GLN A 351 -2.65 13.04 13.32
N LYS A 352 -3.42 14.01 12.86
CA LYS A 352 -4.10 15.00 13.73
C LYS A 352 -5.07 14.32 14.68
N ASP A 353 -5.89 13.38 14.19
CA ASP A 353 -6.97 12.79 14.95
C ASP A 353 -6.51 11.60 15.81
N TYR A 354 -5.65 10.74 15.27
CA TYR A 354 -5.21 9.50 15.95
C TYR A 354 -3.81 9.59 16.57
N LYS A 355 -3.08 10.74 16.43
CA LYS A 355 -1.77 11.01 17.04
C LYS A 355 -0.66 10.01 16.68
N ARG A 356 -0.81 9.31 15.57
CA ARG A 356 0.13 8.35 15.01
C ARG A 356 0.09 8.36 13.48
N LEU A 357 1.06 7.73 12.85
CA LEU A 357 1.08 7.56 11.40
C LEU A 357 0.05 6.51 10.97
N MET A 358 -0.50 6.68 9.77
CA MET A 358 -1.43 5.74 9.15
C MET A 358 -0.68 4.50 8.69
N LEU A 359 -1.11 3.33 9.16
CA LEU A 359 -0.56 2.03 8.79
C LEU A 359 -1.26 1.45 7.55
N PRO A 360 -0.66 0.45 6.88
CA PRO A 360 -1.32 -0.25 5.79
C PRO A 360 -2.71 -0.81 6.15
N ILE A 361 -2.86 -1.36 7.35
CA ILE A 361 -4.16 -1.89 7.80
C ILE A 361 -5.19 -0.79 8.06
N ASP A 362 -4.76 0.41 8.48
CA ASP A 362 -5.68 1.56 8.61
C ASP A 362 -6.20 1.97 7.22
N TYR A 363 -5.31 2.03 6.22
CA TYR A 363 -5.72 2.31 4.85
C TYR A 363 -6.72 1.27 4.33
N GLN A 364 -6.53 0.00 4.65
CA GLN A 364 -7.44 -1.08 4.25
C GLN A 364 -8.80 -0.93 4.95
N GLY A 365 -8.81 -0.61 6.25
CA GLY A 365 -10.04 -0.28 6.98
C GLY A 365 -10.77 0.93 6.42
N TYR A 366 -10.00 1.98 6.05
CA TYR A 366 -10.52 3.17 5.37
C TYR A 366 -11.19 2.79 4.04
N VAL A 367 -10.52 2.01 3.20
CA VAL A 367 -11.06 1.61 1.89
C VAL A 367 -12.31 0.74 2.03
N ALA A 368 -12.34 -0.19 3.00
CA ALA A 368 -13.51 -1.01 3.29
C ALA A 368 -14.73 -0.15 3.64
N ALA A 369 -14.57 0.80 4.56
CA ALA A 369 -15.64 1.71 4.97
C ALA A 369 -16.05 2.67 3.85
N ARG A 370 -15.10 3.17 3.05
CA ARG A 370 -15.38 3.99 1.85
C ARG A 370 -16.14 3.22 0.78
N THR A 371 -15.88 1.91 0.63
CA THR A 371 -16.65 1.06 -0.31
C THR A 371 -18.15 1.08 0.02
N VAL A 372 -18.47 0.91 1.30
CA VAL A 372 -19.89 0.98 1.74
C VAL A 372 -20.44 2.38 1.52
N GLY A 373 -19.71 3.43 1.92
CA GLY A 373 -20.15 4.82 1.74
C GLY A 373 -20.41 5.21 0.29
N GLU A 374 -19.52 4.84 -0.63
CA GLU A 374 -19.71 5.10 -2.06
C GLU A 374 -20.93 4.35 -2.60
N ALA A 375 -21.10 3.07 -2.23
CA ALA A 375 -22.22 2.28 -2.70
C ALA A 375 -23.57 2.81 -2.18
N VAL A 376 -23.68 3.16 -0.91
CA VAL A 376 -24.90 3.75 -0.32
C VAL A 376 -25.23 5.09 -0.98
N THR A 377 -24.24 5.95 -1.15
CA THR A 377 -24.43 7.27 -1.79
C THR A 377 -24.90 7.14 -3.24
N ARG A 378 -24.34 6.20 -4.01
CA ARG A 378 -24.72 6.00 -5.42
C ARG A 378 -26.10 5.39 -5.57
N ASN A 379 -26.46 4.48 -4.68
CA ASN A 379 -27.80 3.86 -4.67
C ASN A 379 -28.86 4.73 -3.99
N GLN A 380 -28.47 5.88 -3.41
CA GLN A 380 -29.39 6.75 -2.65
C GLN A 380 -30.12 5.99 -1.53
N GLY A 381 -29.44 5.06 -0.88
CA GLY A 381 -30.00 4.25 0.20
C GLY A 381 -29.13 3.07 0.60
N ALA A 382 -29.43 2.54 1.79
CA ALA A 382 -28.65 1.49 2.45
C ALA A 382 -29.28 0.08 2.30
N ASP A 383 -30.16 -0.13 1.33
CA ASP A 383 -30.70 -1.47 1.04
C ASP A 383 -29.56 -2.44 0.71
N PHE A 384 -29.51 -3.56 1.44
CA PHE A 384 -28.41 -4.51 1.33
C PHE A 384 -28.25 -5.06 -0.09
N ALA A 385 -29.36 -5.46 -0.73
CA ALA A 385 -29.28 -6.10 -2.04
C ALA A 385 -28.76 -5.12 -3.11
N MET A 386 -29.19 -3.85 -3.04
CA MET A 386 -28.72 -2.80 -3.95
C MET A 386 -27.24 -2.48 -3.71
N VAL A 387 -26.85 -2.30 -2.45
CA VAL A 387 -25.45 -1.99 -2.08
C VAL A 387 -24.55 -3.15 -2.46
N ALA A 388 -24.90 -4.39 -2.16
CA ALA A 388 -24.11 -5.58 -2.50
C ALA A 388 -23.98 -5.74 -4.02
N ALA A 389 -25.06 -5.55 -4.79
CA ALA A 389 -25.03 -5.60 -6.25
C ALA A 389 -24.10 -4.54 -6.83
N PHE A 390 -24.13 -3.31 -6.30
CA PHE A 390 -23.22 -2.24 -6.73
C PHE A 390 -21.76 -2.52 -6.41
N VAL A 391 -21.48 -3.05 -5.20
CA VAL A 391 -20.10 -3.43 -4.79
C VAL A 391 -19.55 -4.56 -5.65
N HIS A 392 -20.40 -5.50 -6.08
CA HIS A 392 -20.00 -6.61 -6.96
C HIS A 392 -19.92 -6.22 -8.44
N GLY A 393 -20.50 -5.09 -8.81
CA GLY A 393 -20.60 -4.63 -10.21
C GLY A 393 -19.40 -3.80 -10.67
N ASP A 394 -19.42 -3.44 -11.93
CA ASP A 394 -18.35 -2.66 -12.58
C ASP A 394 -18.48 -1.14 -12.38
N GLU A 395 -19.60 -0.69 -11.80
CA GLU A 395 -19.87 0.74 -11.60
C GLU A 395 -19.16 1.33 -10.39
N LEU A 396 -18.72 0.48 -9.44
CA LEU A 396 -17.94 0.91 -8.28
C LEU A 396 -16.61 1.49 -8.72
N GLN A 397 -16.35 2.73 -8.35
CA GLN A 397 -15.11 3.44 -8.65
C GLN A 397 -14.60 4.18 -7.42
N LEU A 398 -13.75 3.52 -6.64
CA LEU A 398 -13.10 4.13 -5.49
C LEU A 398 -11.87 4.92 -5.93
N ALA A 399 -11.59 6.04 -5.30
CA ALA A 399 -10.41 6.86 -5.55
C ALA A 399 -9.60 7.15 -4.27
N PRO A 400 -9.17 6.13 -3.51
CA PRO A 400 -8.52 6.31 -2.22
C PRO A 400 -7.02 6.65 -2.38
N PHE A 401 -6.72 7.90 -2.71
CA PHE A 401 -5.40 8.55 -2.69
C PHE A 401 -4.27 7.88 -3.50
N LYS A 402 -4.58 7.13 -4.55
CA LYS A 402 -3.56 6.47 -5.40
C LYS A 402 -3.63 6.88 -6.88
N GLY A 403 -4.42 7.90 -7.21
CA GLY A 403 -4.53 8.46 -8.56
C GLY A 403 -5.19 7.57 -9.60
N ILE A 404 -5.63 6.38 -9.22
CA ILE A 404 -6.29 5.39 -10.09
C ILE A 404 -7.59 4.97 -9.42
N LYS A 405 -8.64 4.82 -10.22
CA LYS A 405 -9.91 4.26 -9.77
C LYS A 405 -9.75 2.79 -9.43
N GLN A 406 -10.29 2.39 -8.31
CA GLN A 406 -10.20 1.03 -7.78
C GLN A 406 -11.59 0.39 -7.80
N GLN A 407 -11.63 -0.90 -8.13
CA GLN A 407 -12.85 -1.71 -8.16
C GLN A 407 -12.51 -3.15 -7.83
N TYR A 408 -13.50 -3.95 -7.44
CA TYR A 408 -13.29 -5.36 -7.17
C TYR A 408 -13.34 -6.20 -8.45
N ARG A 409 -12.50 -7.25 -8.50
CA ARG A 409 -12.53 -8.24 -9.57
C ARG A 409 -13.79 -9.10 -9.47
N PRO A 410 -14.46 -9.42 -10.58
CA PRO A 410 -15.66 -10.25 -10.55
C PRO A 410 -15.37 -11.72 -10.21
N TRP A 411 -14.19 -12.25 -10.54
CA TRP A 411 -13.87 -13.67 -10.40
C TRP A 411 -13.36 -14.10 -9.03
N ASP A 412 -12.77 -13.19 -8.24
CA ASP A 412 -12.18 -13.51 -6.93
C ASP A 412 -12.47 -12.48 -5.83
N ARG A 413 -13.24 -11.43 -6.14
CA ARG A 413 -13.60 -10.33 -5.23
C ARG A 413 -12.39 -9.57 -4.67
N GLN A 414 -11.22 -9.67 -5.29
CA GLN A 414 -10.04 -8.90 -4.91
C GLN A 414 -10.12 -7.47 -5.42
N LEU A 415 -9.81 -6.50 -4.57
CA LEU A 415 -9.70 -5.10 -4.95
C LEU A 415 -8.51 -4.91 -5.91
N ARG A 416 -8.78 -4.39 -7.12
CA ARG A 416 -7.77 -3.88 -8.04
C ARG A 416 -7.22 -2.58 -7.47
N GLN A 417 -6.02 -2.61 -6.97
CA GLN A 417 -5.37 -1.44 -6.40
C GLN A 417 -3.89 -1.40 -6.74
N PRO A 418 -3.32 -0.20 -7.00
CA PRO A 418 -1.87 -0.09 -7.12
C PRO A 418 -1.21 -0.30 -5.76
N LEU A 419 -0.05 -0.95 -5.78
CA LEU A 419 0.76 -1.21 -4.60
C LEU A 419 2.00 -0.32 -4.61
N LEU A 420 2.29 0.31 -3.49
CA LEU A 420 3.50 1.10 -3.32
C LEU A 420 4.69 0.16 -3.13
N ILE A 421 5.80 0.50 -3.75
CA ILE A 421 7.10 -0.08 -3.44
C ILE A 421 7.79 0.94 -2.55
N ALA A 422 7.95 0.62 -1.29
CA ALA A 422 8.36 1.58 -0.27
C ALA A 422 9.44 1.01 0.66
N THR A 423 10.24 1.90 1.22
CA THR A 423 11.00 1.65 2.44
C THR A 423 10.14 2.02 3.65
N ASP A 424 10.68 1.86 4.84
CA ASP A 424 10.08 2.33 6.10
C ASP A 424 9.76 3.84 6.10
N LYS A 425 10.41 4.63 5.24
CA LYS A 425 10.32 6.09 5.22
C LYS A 425 9.64 6.67 3.99
N VAL A 426 9.94 6.12 2.81
CA VAL A 426 9.51 6.73 1.55
C VAL A 426 9.06 5.69 0.53
N PRO A 427 7.99 5.93 -0.22
CA PRO A 427 7.69 5.16 -1.41
C PRO A 427 8.65 5.55 -2.54
N VAL A 428 9.24 4.57 -3.20
CA VAL A 428 10.16 4.76 -4.32
C VAL A 428 9.48 4.56 -5.66
N SER A 429 8.43 3.72 -5.72
CA SER A 429 7.66 3.44 -6.93
C SER A 429 6.24 2.98 -6.59
N MET A 430 5.45 2.68 -7.62
CA MET A 430 4.11 2.13 -7.50
C MET A 430 3.86 1.14 -8.64
N SER A 431 3.50 -0.10 -8.30
CA SER A 431 3.15 -1.15 -9.25
C SER A 431 1.62 -1.23 -9.45
N PRO A 432 1.13 -1.62 -10.64
CA PRO A 432 1.89 -2.20 -11.78
C PRO A 432 2.87 -1.23 -12.41
N GLN A 433 4.03 -1.75 -12.79
CA GLN A 433 5.06 -0.98 -13.46
C GLN A 433 4.78 -0.89 -14.97
N ARG A 434 5.14 0.25 -15.57
CA ARG A 434 5.08 0.39 -17.03
C ARG A 434 6.00 -0.64 -17.69
N GLY A 435 5.50 -1.29 -18.74
CA GLY A 435 6.26 -2.31 -19.46
C GLY A 435 5.81 -3.74 -19.18
N PHE A 436 4.84 -3.91 -18.27
CA PHE A 436 4.16 -5.18 -18.05
C PHE A 436 2.67 -5.05 -18.38
N PRO A 437 2.30 -4.91 -19.69
CA PRO A 437 0.90 -4.80 -20.07
C PRO A 437 0.18 -6.12 -19.77
N HIS A 438 -1.11 -6.03 -19.40
CA HIS A 438 -1.94 -7.20 -19.24
C HIS A 438 -2.14 -7.89 -20.60
N ALA A 439 -2.06 -9.23 -20.62
CA ALA A 439 -2.11 -9.99 -21.87
C ALA A 439 -3.45 -9.86 -22.64
N SER A 440 -4.55 -9.71 -21.91
CA SER A 440 -5.91 -9.66 -22.48
C SER A 440 -6.50 -8.24 -22.52
N HIS A 441 -6.04 -7.32 -21.66
CA HIS A 441 -6.62 -6.00 -21.49
C HIS A 441 -5.51 -4.96 -21.31
N ALA A 442 -5.10 -4.31 -22.39
CA ALA A 442 -4.05 -3.30 -22.37
C ALA A 442 -4.34 -2.09 -21.44
N ASP A 443 -5.61 -1.87 -21.10
CA ASP A 443 -6.06 -0.74 -20.28
C ASP A 443 -6.22 -1.09 -18.79
N ILE A 444 -6.07 -2.38 -18.40
CA ILE A 444 -6.25 -2.86 -17.02
C ILE A 444 -4.96 -3.49 -16.52
N ASP A 445 -3.93 -2.67 -16.35
CA ASP A 445 -2.63 -3.13 -15.83
C ASP A 445 -2.72 -3.76 -14.43
N MET A 446 -3.79 -3.44 -13.65
CA MET A 446 -3.98 -3.94 -12.28
C MET A 446 -4.12 -5.46 -12.20
N ASP A 447 -4.58 -6.12 -13.26
CA ASP A 447 -4.74 -7.57 -13.32
C ASP A 447 -3.40 -8.29 -13.63
N THR A 448 -2.32 -7.53 -13.85
CA THR A 448 -0.96 -8.08 -13.86
C THR A 448 -0.43 -8.46 -12.49
N LEU A 449 -1.13 -8.05 -11.41
CA LEU A 449 -0.77 -8.38 -10.02
C LEU A 449 -1.69 -9.49 -9.50
N GLY A 450 -1.11 -10.57 -9.00
CA GLY A 450 -1.84 -11.69 -8.40
C GLY A 450 -2.39 -12.68 -9.44
N ILE A 451 -3.54 -13.27 -9.11
CA ILE A 451 -4.22 -14.27 -9.95
C ILE A 451 -5.07 -13.58 -11.01
N ASP A 452 -4.80 -13.87 -12.28
CA ASP A 452 -5.63 -13.42 -13.38
C ASP A 452 -6.86 -14.32 -13.57
N GLU A 453 -7.90 -13.82 -14.25
CA GLU A 453 -9.14 -14.55 -14.47
C GLU A 453 -8.93 -15.94 -15.09
N PRO A 454 -8.08 -16.13 -16.13
CA PRO A 454 -7.82 -17.47 -16.71
C PRO A 454 -7.11 -18.43 -15.74
N GLU A 455 -6.41 -17.91 -14.72
CA GLU A 455 -5.71 -18.71 -13.71
C GLU A 455 -6.62 -19.05 -12.51
N SER A 456 -7.80 -18.41 -12.42
CA SER A 456 -8.68 -18.51 -11.26
C SER A 456 -9.27 -19.90 -11.11
N LYS A 457 -9.18 -20.42 -9.88
CA LYS A 457 -9.84 -21.65 -9.44
C LYS A 457 -11.08 -21.35 -8.58
N CYS A 458 -11.41 -20.07 -8.39
CA CYS A 458 -12.56 -19.63 -7.62
C CYS A 458 -13.85 -20.05 -8.33
N LYS A 459 -14.78 -20.65 -7.56
CA LYS A 459 -16.12 -21.04 -8.02
C LYS A 459 -17.12 -20.47 -7.01
N MET A 460 -17.63 -19.28 -7.29
CA MET A 460 -18.63 -18.57 -6.48
C MET A 460 -20.04 -18.82 -7.01
#